data_04ec938bfea08a2ac0ed054d3b989284
#
_entry.id   04ec938bfea08a2ac0ed054d3b989284
#
_cell.length_a   1.000
_cell.length_b   1.000
_cell.length_c   1.000
_cell.angle_alpha   90.00
_cell.angle_beta   90.00
_cell.angle_gamma   90.00
#
_symmetry.space_group_name_H-M   'P 1'
#
loop_
_entity.id
_entity.type
_entity.pdbx_description
1 polymer ?
#
loop_
_entity_poly.entity_id
_entity_poly.type
_entity_poly.pdbx_seq_one_letter_code
_entity_poly.pdbx_strand_id
1 'polypeptide(L)'
;DDYKKFSSLVNSRDPSFMRDLFKLKTKKSIPLKEVESANKILKRFDTAGMSLGALSPEAHEALAIAMNAIGGRSNSGEGSEDIKRYNSPKTSKIKQVASGRFGVTPHYLVNADVIQIKIAQGAKPGEGGQLPGFKVTDEIAKLRHSTPGVTLISPPPHHDIYSIEDLAQLIYDLKQINPKARIGVKLVA
;
A
#
# COMPACT_ATOMS: atom_id res chain seq x y z
N ASP A 1 22.47 12.81 -13.75
CA ASP A 1 21.17 12.48 -13.17
C ASP A 1 20.47 11.47 -14.05
N ASP A 2 20.55 10.19 -13.63
CA ASP A 2 20.09 9.01 -14.38
C ASP A 2 18.58 9.05 -14.67
N TYR A 3 17.80 9.60 -13.75
CA TYR A 3 16.36 9.73 -13.96
C TYR A 3 16.02 10.69 -15.12
N LYS A 4 16.72 11.83 -15.22
CA LYS A 4 16.50 12.78 -16.33
C LYS A 4 16.91 12.17 -17.65
N LYS A 5 18.04 11.46 -17.67
CA LYS A 5 18.50 10.74 -18.86
C LYS A 5 17.50 9.67 -19.30
N PHE A 6 17.05 8.84 -18.37
CA PHE A 6 16.01 7.82 -18.60
C PHE A 6 14.71 8.45 -19.13
N SER A 7 14.21 9.49 -18.46
CA SER A 7 12.99 10.19 -18.84
C SER A 7 13.09 10.79 -20.25
N SER A 8 14.23 11.42 -20.57
CA SER A 8 14.47 11.95 -21.92
C SER A 8 14.45 10.86 -22.97
N LEU A 9 15.15 9.75 -22.76
CA LEU A 9 15.20 8.62 -23.69
C LEU A 9 13.81 8.00 -23.92
N VAL A 10 13.03 7.82 -22.85
CA VAL A 10 11.67 7.24 -22.94
C VAL A 10 10.73 8.18 -23.69
N ASN A 11 10.80 9.49 -23.43
CA ASN A 11 9.88 10.46 -24.02
C ASN A 11 10.23 10.85 -25.45
N SER A 12 11.48 10.65 -25.89
CA SER A 12 11.94 10.96 -27.26
C SER A 12 11.99 9.75 -28.19
N ARG A 13 11.69 8.55 -27.72
CA ARG A 13 11.65 7.35 -28.57
C ARG A 13 10.48 7.39 -29.56
N ASP A 14 10.63 6.68 -30.65
CA ASP A 14 9.53 6.45 -31.60
C ASP A 14 8.36 5.70 -30.92
N PRO A 15 7.11 5.97 -31.33
CA PRO A 15 5.95 5.26 -30.81
C PRO A 15 6.11 3.74 -30.98
N SER A 16 6.05 3.01 -29.86
CA SER A 16 6.20 1.54 -29.83
C SER A 16 4.92 0.85 -29.36
N PHE A 17 4.01 1.59 -28.74
CA PHE A 17 2.74 1.08 -28.22
C PHE A 17 1.60 1.99 -28.68
N MET A 18 0.39 1.45 -28.78
CA MET A 18 -0.80 2.20 -29.16
C MET A 18 -1.03 3.45 -28.28
N ARG A 19 -0.74 3.36 -26.99
CA ARG A 19 -0.85 4.50 -26.06
C ARG A 19 0.06 5.68 -26.42
N ASP A 20 1.19 5.44 -27.09
CA ASP A 20 2.15 6.48 -27.48
C ASP A 20 1.58 7.37 -28.60
N LEU A 21 0.55 6.88 -29.31
CA LEU A 21 -0.18 7.62 -30.31
C LEU A 21 -1.33 8.48 -29.75
N PHE A 22 -1.68 8.30 -28.48
CA PHE A 22 -2.76 9.06 -27.87
C PHE A 22 -2.32 10.49 -27.61
N LYS A 23 -3.20 11.42 -27.89
CA LYS A 23 -3.02 12.84 -27.62
C LYS A 23 -4.10 13.31 -26.64
N LEU A 24 -3.69 14.16 -25.71
CA LEU A 24 -4.66 14.80 -24.82
C LEU A 24 -5.59 15.69 -25.65
N LYS A 25 -6.89 15.47 -25.52
CA LYS A 25 -7.90 16.32 -26.13
C LYS A 25 -8.00 17.61 -25.32
N THR A 26 -7.37 18.67 -25.79
CA THR A 26 -7.44 19.98 -25.16
C THR A 26 -8.81 20.61 -25.39
N LYS A 27 -9.36 21.22 -24.35
CA LYS A 27 -10.56 22.07 -24.40
C LYS A 27 -10.14 23.54 -24.25
N LYS A 28 -11.12 24.44 -24.00
CA LYS A 28 -10.84 25.84 -23.70
C LYS A 28 -9.88 25.94 -22.50
N SER A 29 -8.83 26.75 -22.64
CA SER A 29 -7.88 27.02 -21.55
C SER A 29 -8.57 27.79 -20.42
N ILE A 30 -8.12 27.55 -19.20
CA ILE A 30 -8.51 28.28 -18.00
C ILE A 30 -7.29 29.01 -17.43
N PRO A 31 -7.47 30.13 -16.71
CA PRO A 31 -6.39 30.80 -16.04
C PRO A 31 -5.64 29.91 -15.06
N LEU A 32 -4.31 30.01 -15.00
CA LEU A 32 -3.50 29.14 -14.12
C LEU A 32 -3.92 29.23 -12.64
N LYS A 33 -4.41 30.38 -12.18
CA LYS A 33 -4.94 30.56 -10.82
C LYS A 33 -6.18 29.71 -10.49
N GLU A 34 -6.89 29.25 -11.52
CA GLU A 34 -8.07 28.37 -11.38
C GLU A 34 -7.69 26.90 -11.45
N VAL A 35 -6.44 26.58 -11.81
CA VAL A 35 -5.93 25.20 -11.83
C VAL A 35 -5.58 24.78 -10.41
N GLU A 36 -6.01 23.58 -10.02
CA GLU A 36 -5.65 23.03 -8.72
C GLU A 36 -4.12 22.87 -8.59
N SER A 37 -3.55 23.33 -7.48
CA SER A 37 -2.12 23.27 -7.27
C SER A 37 -1.61 21.82 -7.12
N ALA A 38 -0.41 21.54 -7.60
CA ALA A 38 0.24 20.22 -7.48
C ALA A 38 0.25 19.72 -6.03
N ASN A 39 0.54 20.61 -5.05
CA ASN A 39 0.55 20.25 -3.63
C ASN A 39 -0.82 19.78 -3.10
N LYS A 40 -1.92 20.26 -3.66
CA LYS A 40 -3.25 19.75 -3.31
C LYS A 40 -3.52 18.38 -3.97
N ILE A 41 -3.10 18.24 -5.23
CA ILE A 41 -3.24 17.00 -5.99
C ILE A 41 -2.44 15.87 -5.34
N LEU A 42 -1.17 16.10 -4.98
CA LEU A 42 -0.25 15.11 -4.39
C LEU A 42 -0.79 14.47 -3.11
N LYS A 43 -1.56 15.21 -2.31
CA LYS A 43 -2.19 14.68 -1.08
C LYS A 43 -3.23 13.58 -1.32
N ARG A 44 -3.68 13.40 -2.55
CA ARG A 44 -4.65 12.36 -2.94
C ARG A 44 -3.99 11.09 -3.46
N PHE A 45 -2.66 11.08 -3.60
CA PHE A 45 -1.93 9.92 -4.08
C PHE A 45 -1.55 8.99 -2.94
N ASP A 46 -1.78 7.73 -3.16
CA ASP A 46 -1.41 6.63 -2.27
C ASP A 46 -0.57 5.62 -3.08
N THR A 47 0.39 4.95 -2.44
CA THR A 47 1.07 3.83 -3.09
C THR A 47 0.19 2.58 -3.07
N ALA A 48 0.46 1.65 -3.96
CA ALA A 48 -0.06 0.30 -3.85
C ALA A 48 0.43 -0.36 -2.54
N GLY A 49 -0.33 -1.34 -2.05
CA GLY A 49 0.08 -2.16 -0.91
C GLY A 49 1.18 -3.14 -1.31
N MET A 50 2.42 -2.79 -1.05
CA MET A 50 3.61 -3.61 -1.30
C MET A 50 4.25 -3.95 0.03
N SER A 51 4.24 -5.23 0.41
CA SER A 51 4.72 -5.68 1.71
C SER A 51 6.24 -5.80 1.79
N LEU A 52 6.77 -5.72 3.00
CA LEU A 52 8.14 -6.16 3.27
C LEU A 52 8.24 -7.66 2.98
N GLY A 53 9.23 -8.04 2.17
CA GLY A 53 9.35 -9.38 1.58
C GLY A 53 8.98 -9.43 0.11
N ALA A 54 8.04 -8.59 -0.38
CA ALA A 54 7.90 -8.26 -1.78
C ALA A 54 8.91 -7.17 -2.20
N LEU A 55 9.22 -6.26 -1.30
CA LEU A 55 10.28 -5.25 -1.42
C LEU A 55 11.34 -5.46 -0.33
N SER A 56 12.55 -4.95 -0.57
CA SER A 56 13.56 -4.84 0.48
C SER A 56 13.17 -3.79 1.54
N PRO A 57 13.75 -3.84 2.76
CA PRO A 57 13.49 -2.83 3.78
C PRO A 57 13.77 -1.41 3.29
N GLU A 58 14.87 -1.21 2.57
CA GLU A 58 15.29 0.10 2.06
C GLU A 58 14.29 0.65 1.03
N ALA A 59 13.82 -0.18 0.11
CA ALA A 59 12.82 0.22 -0.89
C ALA A 59 11.47 0.55 -0.22
N HIS A 60 11.07 -0.25 0.76
CA HIS A 60 9.83 -0.04 1.50
C HIS A 60 9.88 1.25 2.32
N GLU A 61 11.02 1.57 2.96
CA GLU A 61 11.23 2.82 3.69
C GLU A 61 11.30 4.03 2.74
N ALA A 62 12.01 3.90 1.61
CA ALA A 62 12.12 4.97 0.62
C ALA A 62 10.76 5.40 0.07
N LEU A 63 9.85 4.46 -0.18
CA LEU A 63 8.46 4.76 -0.57
C LEU A 63 7.73 5.56 0.51
N ALA A 64 7.86 5.16 1.77
CA ALA A 64 7.21 5.89 2.88
C ALA A 64 7.76 7.31 3.01
N ILE A 65 9.08 7.48 2.97
CA ILE A 65 9.75 8.78 3.05
C ILE A 65 9.29 9.69 1.89
N ALA A 66 9.30 9.16 0.66
CA ALA A 66 8.91 9.93 -0.52
C ALA A 66 7.45 10.40 -0.43
N MET A 67 6.53 9.49 -0.09
CA MET A 67 5.11 9.83 0.03
C MET A 67 4.84 10.82 1.17
N ASN A 68 5.50 10.64 2.32
CA ASN A 68 5.37 11.59 3.43
C ASN A 68 5.89 12.98 3.05
N ALA A 69 7.00 13.06 2.30
CA ALA A 69 7.58 14.34 1.85
C ALA A 69 6.65 15.13 0.92
N ILE A 70 5.88 14.46 0.06
CA ILE A 70 4.93 15.12 -0.85
C ILE A 70 3.52 15.28 -0.26
N GLY A 71 3.30 14.81 0.97
CA GLY A 71 2.00 14.86 1.64
C GLY A 71 1.01 13.78 1.20
N GLY A 72 1.46 12.81 0.41
CA GLY A 72 0.73 11.58 0.06
C GLY A 72 0.82 10.52 1.16
N ARG A 73 0.45 9.28 0.83
CA ARG A 73 0.45 8.18 1.79
C ARG A 73 1.05 6.92 1.17
N SER A 74 1.96 6.28 1.89
CA SER A 74 2.40 4.93 1.55
C SER A 74 1.54 3.88 2.26
N ASN A 75 1.41 2.72 1.63
CA ASN A 75 0.71 1.55 2.15
C ASN A 75 1.73 0.50 2.58
N SER A 76 1.65 0.07 3.83
CA SER A 76 2.57 -0.93 4.39
C SER A 76 2.52 -2.29 3.68
N GLY A 77 1.43 -2.57 2.95
CA GLY A 77 1.12 -3.94 2.51
C GLY A 77 0.79 -4.86 3.69
N GLU A 78 0.50 -6.12 3.40
CA GLU A 78 0.37 -7.14 4.43
C GLU A 78 1.75 -7.56 4.95
N GLY A 79 1.98 -7.64 6.20
CA GLY A 79 3.27 -8.07 6.73
C GLY A 79 3.87 -7.13 7.73
N SER A 80 3.06 -6.15 8.13
CA SER A 80 3.42 -5.22 9.20
C SER A 80 4.52 -4.21 8.82
N GLU A 81 4.95 -3.50 9.82
CA GLU A 81 5.98 -2.47 9.75
C GLU A 81 6.73 -2.43 11.08
N ASP A 82 8.04 -2.26 11.04
CA ASP A 82 8.85 -2.19 12.26
C ASP A 82 8.41 -1.00 13.13
N ILE A 83 8.25 -1.26 14.42
CA ILE A 83 7.89 -0.26 15.45
C ILE A 83 8.85 0.94 15.41
N LYS A 84 10.13 0.72 15.10
CA LYS A 84 11.13 1.79 14.97
C LYS A 84 10.80 2.84 13.91
N ARG A 85 9.91 2.49 12.97
CA ARG A 85 9.47 3.40 11.91
C ARG A 85 8.34 4.32 12.36
N TYR A 86 7.59 3.95 13.42
CA TYR A 86 6.45 4.74 13.88
C TYR A 86 6.90 6.12 14.36
N ASN A 87 6.05 7.13 14.14
CA ASN A 87 6.35 8.53 14.46
C ASN A 87 7.62 9.09 13.79
N SER A 88 8.03 8.53 12.65
CA SER A 88 9.15 8.99 11.85
C SER A 88 8.73 9.20 10.38
N PRO A 89 9.56 9.87 9.56
CA PRO A 89 9.31 10.00 8.12
C PRO A 89 9.20 8.65 7.38
N LYS A 90 9.64 7.56 8.00
CA LYS A 90 9.61 6.20 7.45
C LYS A 90 8.28 5.48 7.67
N THR A 91 7.33 6.06 8.41
CA THR A 91 6.05 5.41 8.70
C THR A 91 5.15 5.38 7.47
N SER A 92 4.53 4.22 7.23
CA SER A 92 3.45 4.07 6.24
C SER A 92 2.13 4.48 6.88
N LYS A 93 1.47 5.48 6.33
CA LYS A 93 0.20 6.01 6.88
C LYS A 93 -1.00 5.10 6.63
N ILE A 94 -0.92 4.27 5.60
CA ILE A 94 -1.93 3.23 5.34
C ILE A 94 -1.38 1.91 5.88
N LYS A 95 -2.10 1.31 6.81
CA LYS A 95 -1.80 0.01 7.40
C LYS A 95 -2.75 -1.04 6.85
N GLN A 96 -2.21 -2.05 6.16
CA GLN A 96 -3.04 -3.10 5.56
C GLN A 96 -3.28 -4.25 6.54
N VAL A 97 -4.51 -4.76 6.54
CA VAL A 97 -4.96 -5.92 7.31
C VAL A 97 -5.44 -6.97 6.31
N ALA A 98 -4.65 -8.00 6.10
CA ALA A 98 -5.00 -9.12 5.22
C ALA A 98 -5.49 -10.33 6.03
N SER A 99 -5.98 -11.37 5.35
CA SER A 99 -6.54 -12.56 6.00
C SER A 99 -5.56 -13.27 6.93
N GLY A 100 -4.26 -13.29 6.60
CA GLY A 100 -3.22 -13.88 7.45
C GLY A 100 -2.91 -13.11 8.73
N ARG A 101 -3.38 -11.86 8.86
CA ARG A 101 -3.14 -10.99 10.04
C ARG A 101 -1.67 -10.85 10.43
N PHE A 102 -0.73 -11.09 9.51
CA PHE A 102 0.71 -11.03 9.80
C PHE A 102 1.13 -9.67 10.34
N GLY A 103 1.65 -9.66 11.57
CA GLY A 103 2.13 -8.46 12.23
C GLY A 103 1.07 -7.43 12.59
N VAL A 104 -0.21 -7.77 12.51
CA VAL A 104 -1.32 -6.91 12.91
C VAL A 104 -1.46 -6.94 14.43
N THR A 105 -1.09 -5.83 15.06
CA THR A 105 -1.18 -5.62 16.51
C THR A 105 -1.95 -4.33 16.79
N PRO A 106 -2.48 -4.14 18.00
CA PRO A 106 -3.07 -2.85 18.38
C PRO A 106 -2.11 -1.67 18.17
N HIS A 107 -0.82 -1.85 18.48
CA HIS A 107 0.19 -0.81 18.29
C HIS A 107 0.39 -0.47 16.79
N TYR A 108 0.36 -1.46 15.91
CA TYR A 108 0.35 -1.24 14.45
C TYR A 108 -0.87 -0.43 14.02
N LEU A 109 -2.05 -0.78 14.49
CA LEU A 109 -3.32 -0.17 14.08
C LEU A 109 -3.49 1.26 14.58
N VAL A 110 -3.07 1.59 15.80
CA VAL A 110 -3.21 2.96 16.34
C VAL A 110 -2.28 3.97 15.66
N ASN A 111 -1.24 3.49 14.95
CA ASN A 111 -0.32 4.32 14.17
C ASN A 111 -0.76 4.49 12.70
N ALA A 112 -2.01 4.20 12.36
CA ALA A 112 -2.55 4.32 11.02
C ALA A 112 -3.39 5.59 10.85
N ASP A 113 -3.20 6.31 9.74
CA ASP A 113 -4.18 7.30 9.26
C ASP A 113 -5.34 6.60 8.52
N VAL A 114 -5.01 5.49 7.84
CA VAL A 114 -5.98 4.64 7.15
C VAL A 114 -5.67 3.17 7.46
N ILE A 115 -6.67 2.40 7.82
CA ILE A 115 -6.59 0.95 7.92
C ILE A 115 -7.29 0.36 6.70
N GLN A 116 -6.59 -0.48 5.95
CA GLN A 116 -7.12 -1.09 4.73
C GLN A 116 -7.30 -2.59 4.93
N ILE A 117 -8.54 -3.04 4.96
CA ILE A 117 -8.89 -4.47 4.95
C ILE A 117 -8.67 -5.00 3.54
N LYS A 118 -7.78 -5.97 3.38
CA LYS A 118 -7.51 -6.60 2.08
C LYS A 118 -8.33 -7.88 1.95
N ILE A 119 -9.43 -7.83 1.21
CA ILE A 119 -10.24 -9.02 0.94
C ILE A 119 -9.59 -9.88 -0.15
N ALA A 120 -9.09 -9.24 -1.22
CA ALA A 120 -8.44 -9.95 -2.33
C ALA A 120 -7.46 -9.05 -3.06
N GLN A 121 -6.71 -9.62 -4.01
CA GLN A 121 -5.83 -8.88 -4.91
C GLN A 121 -6.21 -9.16 -6.37
N GLY A 122 -6.30 -8.09 -7.19
CA GLY A 122 -6.84 -8.13 -8.55
C GLY A 122 -6.10 -9.08 -9.49
N ALA A 123 -4.77 -9.20 -9.34
CA ALA A 123 -3.96 -10.07 -10.19
C ALA A 123 -4.23 -11.58 -9.97
N LYS A 124 -4.71 -11.97 -8.79
CA LYS A 124 -4.96 -13.37 -8.41
C LYS A 124 -6.02 -13.48 -7.30
N PRO A 125 -7.28 -13.20 -7.61
CA PRO A 125 -8.32 -13.02 -6.60
C PRO A 125 -8.64 -14.28 -5.80
N GLY A 126 -8.45 -15.45 -6.37
CA GLY A 126 -8.74 -16.75 -5.73
C GLY A 126 -7.53 -17.44 -5.07
N GLU A 127 -6.32 -16.90 -5.20
CA GLU A 127 -5.09 -17.57 -4.74
C GLU A 127 -4.59 -17.08 -3.37
N GLY A 128 -4.92 -15.81 -3.02
CA GLY A 128 -4.40 -15.17 -1.82
C GLY A 128 -2.94 -14.72 -1.94
N GLY A 129 -2.36 -14.34 -0.80
CA GLY A 129 -0.96 -13.93 -0.69
C GLY A 129 -0.07 -15.08 -0.25
N GLN A 130 1.15 -15.15 -0.79
CA GLN A 130 2.15 -16.11 -0.38
C GLN A 130 3.53 -15.47 -0.31
N LEU A 131 4.28 -15.76 0.76
CA LEU A 131 5.71 -15.47 0.85
C LEU A 131 6.45 -16.79 1.04
N PRO A 132 7.25 -17.22 0.03
CA PRO A 132 8.01 -18.46 0.13
C PRO A 132 8.99 -18.44 1.31
N GLY A 133 9.22 -19.58 1.94
CA GLY A 133 10.06 -19.68 3.15
C GLY A 133 11.46 -19.08 2.97
N PHE A 134 12.10 -19.26 1.81
CA PHE A 134 13.44 -18.70 1.55
C PHE A 134 13.50 -17.16 1.59
N LYS A 135 12.34 -16.47 1.48
CA LYS A 135 12.21 -15.02 1.64
C LYS A 135 11.88 -14.59 3.06
N VAL A 136 11.52 -15.54 3.92
CA VAL A 136 11.17 -15.26 5.32
C VAL A 136 12.46 -15.23 6.15
N THR A 137 13.13 -14.08 6.12
CA THR A 137 14.32 -13.80 6.93
C THR A 137 13.95 -13.64 8.40
N ASP A 138 14.95 -13.62 9.29
CA ASP A 138 14.74 -13.35 10.73
C ASP A 138 13.97 -12.04 10.98
N GLU A 139 14.30 -10.99 10.23
CA GLU A 139 13.62 -9.70 10.32
C GLU A 139 12.14 -9.82 9.93
N ILE A 140 11.85 -10.45 8.80
CA ILE A 140 10.47 -10.63 8.31
C ILE A 140 9.68 -11.52 9.26
N ALA A 141 10.27 -12.61 9.73
CA ALA A 141 9.65 -13.52 10.68
C ALA A 141 9.28 -12.80 11.99
N LYS A 142 10.19 -12.00 12.51
CA LYS A 142 9.94 -11.17 13.71
C LYS A 142 8.76 -10.21 13.50
N LEU A 143 8.75 -9.48 12.38
CA LEU A 143 7.67 -8.51 12.07
C LEU A 143 6.32 -9.17 11.86
N ARG A 144 6.31 -10.37 11.31
CA ARG A 144 5.09 -11.13 11.02
C ARG A 144 4.66 -12.08 12.16
N HIS A 145 5.41 -12.10 13.26
CA HIS A 145 5.19 -13.02 14.38
C HIS A 145 5.20 -14.49 13.92
N SER A 146 6.22 -14.87 13.16
CA SER A 146 6.38 -16.18 12.55
C SER A 146 7.79 -16.74 12.74
N THR A 147 8.07 -17.88 12.11
CA THR A 147 9.37 -18.55 12.15
C THR A 147 10.14 -18.33 10.86
N PRO A 148 11.46 -18.00 10.89
CA PRO A 148 12.28 -17.89 9.70
C PRO A 148 12.27 -19.17 8.86
N GLY A 149 12.31 -19.04 7.55
CA GLY A 149 12.33 -20.16 6.62
C GLY A 149 10.98 -20.85 6.38
N VAL A 150 9.95 -20.51 7.13
CA VAL A 150 8.61 -21.09 6.97
C VAL A 150 7.79 -20.25 5.97
N THR A 151 7.19 -20.90 4.99
CA THR A 151 6.30 -20.24 4.02
C THR A 151 5.08 -19.65 4.72
N LEU A 152 4.77 -18.39 4.41
CA LEU A 152 3.62 -17.67 4.95
C LEU A 152 2.53 -17.55 3.89
N ILE A 153 1.30 -17.92 4.25
CA ILE A 153 0.14 -17.89 3.38
C ILE A 153 -0.92 -16.98 3.99
N SER A 154 -1.41 -16.06 3.18
CA SER A 154 -2.57 -15.22 3.50
C SER A 154 -3.71 -15.69 2.60
N PRO A 155 -4.60 -16.61 3.08
CA PRO A 155 -5.60 -17.22 2.22
C PRO A 155 -6.66 -16.22 1.77
N PRO A 156 -7.27 -16.42 0.59
CA PRO A 156 -8.50 -15.78 0.18
C PRO A 156 -9.68 -16.71 0.53
N PRO A 157 -10.79 -16.22 1.00
CA PRO A 157 -11.05 -14.95 1.69
C PRO A 157 -10.54 -14.96 3.13
N HIS A 158 -10.87 -13.91 3.88
CA HIS A 158 -10.68 -13.95 5.33
C HIS A 158 -11.50 -15.09 5.95
N HIS A 159 -10.90 -15.86 6.87
CA HIS A 159 -11.57 -17.00 7.51
C HIS A 159 -12.67 -16.61 8.50
N ASP A 160 -12.73 -15.32 8.85
CA ASP A 160 -13.67 -14.71 9.78
C ASP A 160 -14.69 -13.79 9.08
N ILE A 161 -14.71 -13.77 7.73
CA ILE A 161 -15.61 -12.93 6.95
C ILE A 161 -16.32 -13.80 5.92
N TYR A 162 -17.58 -14.13 6.19
CA TYR A 162 -18.44 -14.94 5.32
C TYR A 162 -19.64 -14.15 4.79
N SER A 163 -19.86 -12.94 5.32
CA SER A 163 -20.98 -12.08 4.94
C SER A 163 -20.58 -10.60 5.02
N ILE A 164 -21.43 -9.72 4.53
CA ILE A 164 -21.24 -8.26 4.67
C ILE A 164 -21.37 -7.82 6.13
N GLU A 165 -22.13 -8.54 6.94
CA GLU A 165 -22.28 -8.28 8.37
C GLU A 165 -20.98 -8.58 9.13
N ASP A 166 -20.28 -9.66 8.79
CA ASP A 166 -18.97 -9.98 9.36
C ASP A 166 -17.95 -8.90 9.00
N LEU A 167 -17.99 -8.41 7.74
CA LEU A 167 -17.14 -7.30 7.32
C LEU A 167 -17.48 -6.02 8.09
N ALA A 168 -18.76 -5.74 8.30
CA ALA A 168 -19.20 -4.60 9.08
C ALA A 168 -18.70 -4.70 10.54
N GLN A 169 -18.73 -5.90 11.13
CA GLN A 169 -18.19 -6.14 12.47
C GLN A 169 -16.67 -5.86 12.51
N LEU A 170 -15.91 -6.36 11.56
CA LEU A 170 -14.47 -6.08 11.50
C LEU A 170 -14.17 -4.59 11.34
N ILE A 171 -14.94 -3.89 10.52
CA ILE A 171 -14.82 -2.42 10.36
C ILE A 171 -15.09 -1.74 11.70
N TYR A 172 -16.14 -2.16 12.42
CA TYR A 172 -16.47 -1.64 13.72
C TYR A 172 -15.34 -1.86 14.72
N ASP A 173 -14.81 -3.09 14.82
CA ASP A 173 -13.73 -3.44 15.74
C ASP A 173 -12.45 -2.63 15.48
N LEU A 174 -12.06 -2.50 14.22
CA LEU A 174 -10.91 -1.68 13.82
C LEU A 174 -11.15 -0.20 14.18
N LYS A 175 -12.38 0.27 14.05
CA LYS A 175 -12.75 1.64 14.42
C LYS A 175 -12.72 1.86 15.92
N GLN A 176 -13.01 0.84 16.74
CA GLN A 176 -12.84 0.91 18.21
C GLN A 176 -11.37 1.01 18.60
N ILE A 177 -10.49 0.29 17.91
CA ILE A 177 -9.04 0.33 18.18
C ILE A 177 -8.45 1.70 17.79
N ASN A 178 -8.84 2.23 16.63
CA ASN A 178 -8.37 3.53 16.16
C ASN A 178 -9.53 4.39 15.64
N PRO A 179 -10.23 5.13 16.54
CA PRO A 179 -11.37 5.97 16.15
C PRO A 179 -11.04 7.07 15.14
N LYS A 180 -9.76 7.49 15.05
CA LYS A 180 -9.30 8.55 14.14
C LYS A 180 -9.03 8.04 12.74
N ALA A 181 -8.65 6.77 12.60
CA ALA A 181 -8.33 6.19 11.29
C ALA A 181 -9.56 6.08 10.39
N ARG A 182 -9.37 6.28 9.09
CA ARG A 182 -10.35 5.87 8.09
C ARG A 182 -10.20 4.37 7.85
N ILE A 183 -11.32 3.67 7.74
CA ILE A 183 -11.31 2.25 7.40
C ILE A 183 -11.72 2.12 5.94
N GLY A 184 -10.88 1.46 5.16
CA GLY A 184 -11.13 1.15 3.76
C GLY A 184 -11.14 -0.35 3.52
N VAL A 185 -11.85 -0.77 2.47
CA VAL A 185 -11.90 -2.18 2.04
C VAL A 185 -11.37 -2.27 0.62
N LYS A 186 -10.36 -3.14 0.42
CA LYS A 186 -9.82 -3.44 -0.90
C LYS A 186 -10.54 -4.63 -1.48
N LEU A 187 -11.28 -4.40 -2.53
CA LEU A 187 -12.03 -5.39 -3.29
C LEU A 187 -11.41 -5.58 -4.67
N VAL A 188 -11.83 -6.65 -5.35
CA VAL A 188 -11.59 -6.85 -6.78
C VAL A 188 -12.80 -6.32 -7.54
N ALA A 189 -12.53 -5.54 -8.59
CA ALA A 189 -13.56 -5.03 -9.48
C ALA A 189 -13.98 -6.12 -10.48
#